data_d6806b69ac1e17606e910af6eb70b174
#
_entry.id   d6806b69ac1e17606e910af6eb70b174
#
_cell.length_a   1.000
_cell.length_b   1.000
_cell.length_c   1.000
_cell.angle_alpha   90.00
_cell.angle_beta   90.00
_cell.angle_gamma   90.00
#
_symmetry.space_group_name_H-M   'P 1'
#
loop_
_entity.id
_entity.type
_entity.pdbx_description
1 polymer ?
#
loop_
_entity_poly.entity_id
_entity_poly.type
_entity_poly.pdbx_seq_one_letter_code
_entity_poly.pdbx_strand_id
1 'polypeptide(L)'
;MWLKRLHQRFDVWFTDHFLSPQFESLGSDHFVMKPWNLRVYGRKISAGKNLHVIADSSRKVSLSTWAYDDKQGQIEIGDNVLICPGTRIDSASKVLIKNNCMLAAGTYLTDADWHDIYDRTKPIGTTKPITLEENVWIGDSSIVCKGVTIGKNS
;
A
#
# COMPACT_ATOMS: atom_id res chain seq x y z
N MET A 1 0.53 -28.87 12.45
CA MET A 1 0.39 -28.69 10.99
C MET A 1 -1.05 -28.38 10.56
N TRP A 2 -2.08 -29.03 11.06
CA TRP A 2 -3.51 -28.82 10.73
C TRP A 2 -4.03 -27.43 11.15
N LEU A 3 -3.78 -26.96 12.36
CA LEU A 3 -4.17 -25.63 12.86
C LEU A 3 -3.63 -24.48 11.98
N LYS A 4 -2.39 -24.58 11.50
CA LYS A 4 -1.79 -23.56 10.62
C LYS A 4 -2.55 -23.42 9.28
N ARG A 5 -2.97 -24.55 8.71
CA ARG A 5 -3.80 -24.57 7.48
C ARG A 5 -5.19 -23.99 7.72
N LEU A 6 -5.78 -24.21 8.89
CA LEU A 6 -7.09 -23.66 9.24
C LEU A 6 -7.02 -22.12 9.35
N HIS A 7 -5.99 -21.58 10.01
CA HIS A 7 -5.77 -20.14 10.10
C HIS A 7 -5.57 -19.52 8.71
N GLN A 8 -4.75 -20.13 7.87
CA GLN A 8 -4.54 -19.63 6.51
C GLN A 8 -5.83 -19.60 5.67
N ARG A 9 -6.68 -20.64 5.80
CA ARG A 9 -7.99 -20.66 5.12
C ARG A 9 -8.91 -19.56 5.63
N PHE A 10 -8.89 -19.28 6.92
CA PHE A 10 -9.65 -18.17 7.51
C PHE A 10 -9.12 -16.82 7.04
N ASP A 11 -7.80 -16.62 6.99
CA ASP A 11 -7.18 -15.40 6.48
C ASP A 11 -7.62 -15.13 5.02
N VAL A 12 -7.61 -16.16 4.17
CA VAL A 12 -8.06 -16.05 2.77
C VAL A 12 -9.56 -15.72 2.72
N TRP A 13 -10.39 -16.47 3.44
CA TRP A 13 -11.83 -16.22 3.48
C TRP A 13 -12.16 -14.79 3.95
N PHE A 14 -11.49 -14.31 5.00
CA PHE A 14 -11.68 -12.94 5.50
C PHE A 14 -11.24 -11.90 4.46
N THR A 15 -10.12 -12.16 3.80
CA THR A 15 -9.60 -11.26 2.76
C THR A 15 -10.60 -11.15 1.60
N ASP A 16 -11.10 -12.28 1.11
CA ASP A 16 -12.03 -12.30 -0.01
C ASP A 16 -13.37 -11.60 0.30
N HIS A 17 -13.88 -11.74 1.53
CA HIS A 17 -15.19 -11.22 1.89
C HIS A 17 -15.17 -9.79 2.42
N PHE A 18 -14.12 -9.37 3.13
CA PHE A 18 -14.10 -8.09 3.83
C PHE A 18 -13.05 -7.09 3.30
N LEU A 19 -11.93 -7.57 2.77
CA LEU A 19 -10.90 -6.68 2.24
C LEU A 19 -11.00 -6.49 0.73
N SER A 20 -11.21 -7.55 -0.03
CA SER A 20 -11.29 -7.47 -1.50
C SER A 20 -12.29 -6.42 -1.98
N PRO A 21 -13.48 -6.26 -1.38
CA PRO A 21 -14.42 -5.20 -1.77
C PRO A 21 -13.93 -3.77 -1.52
N GLN A 22 -12.87 -3.59 -0.74
CA GLN A 22 -12.28 -2.26 -0.47
C GLN A 22 -11.24 -1.86 -1.52
N PHE A 23 -10.81 -2.81 -2.36
CA PHE A 23 -9.97 -2.55 -3.51
C PHE A 23 -10.82 -2.28 -4.74
N GLU A 24 -10.35 -1.45 -5.65
CA GLU A 24 -10.92 -1.30 -6.99
C GLU A 24 -10.73 -2.61 -7.79
N SER A 25 -9.57 -3.24 -7.62
CA SER A 25 -9.28 -4.59 -8.09
C SER A 25 -8.21 -5.25 -7.24
N LEU A 26 -8.39 -6.52 -6.94
CA LEU A 26 -7.42 -7.36 -6.24
C LEU A 26 -7.20 -8.63 -7.06
N GLY A 27 -5.96 -8.82 -7.54
CA GLY A 27 -5.58 -9.95 -8.37
C GLY A 27 -5.64 -11.29 -7.63
N SER A 28 -5.61 -12.39 -8.38
CA SER A 28 -5.59 -13.75 -7.82
C SER A 28 -4.32 -14.04 -7.02
N ASP A 29 -4.37 -15.14 -6.27
CA ASP A 29 -3.24 -15.71 -5.52
C ASP A 29 -2.67 -14.78 -4.43
N HIS A 30 -3.46 -13.80 -4.00
CA HIS A 30 -3.09 -12.93 -2.90
C HIS A 30 -3.09 -13.68 -1.57
N PHE A 31 -2.22 -13.24 -0.65
CA PHE A 31 -2.18 -13.72 0.72
C PHE A 31 -1.98 -12.56 1.70
N VAL A 32 -2.93 -12.38 2.59
CA VAL A 32 -2.85 -11.38 3.66
C VAL A 32 -2.83 -12.10 5.01
N MET A 33 -1.69 -12.06 5.69
CA MET A 33 -1.57 -12.62 7.02
C MET A 33 -2.25 -11.71 8.05
N LYS A 34 -3.14 -12.27 8.88
CA LYS A 34 -3.93 -11.52 9.87
C LYS A 34 -4.64 -10.31 9.23
N PRO A 35 -5.51 -10.56 8.26
CA PRO A 35 -6.06 -9.55 7.35
C PRO A 35 -6.80 -8.40 8.07
N TRP A 36 -7.32 -8.60 9.27
CA TRP A 36 -7.92 -7.54 10.10
C TRP A 36 -6.93 -6.45 10.55
N ASN A 37 -5.62 -6.65 10.33
CA ASN A 37 -4.57 -5.66 10.57
C ASN A 37 -4.14 -4.92 9.29
N LEU A 38 -4.72 -5.22 8.13
CA LEU A 38 -4.61 -4.41 6.93
C LEU A 38 -5.76 -3.40 6.89
N ARG A 39 -5.43 -2.12 6.79
CA ARG A 39 -6.38 -1.03 6.59
C ARG A 39 -6.33 -0.58 5.14
N VAL A 40 -7.46 -0.58 4.48
CA VAL A 40 -7.65 -0.02 3.15
C VAL A 40 -8.66 1.10 3.26
N TYR A 41 -8.30 2.31 2.85
CA TYR A 41 -9.15 3.49 2.97
C TYR A 41 -9.12 4.33 1.70
N GLY A 42 -10.29 4.73 1.25
CA GLY A 42 -10.44 5.57 0.05
C GLY A 42 -10.80 4.77 -1.20
N ARG A 43 -10.50 5.31 -2.37
CA ARG A 43 -10.85 4.75 -3.68
C ARG A 43 -9.60 4.62 -4.55
N LYS A 44 -9.73 3.91 -5.70
CA LYS A 44 -8.62 3.74 -6.67
C LYS A 44 -7.37 3.10 -6.03
N ILE A 45 -7.59 2.04 -5.26
CA ILE A 45 -6.53 1.18 -4.75
C ILE A 45 -6.64 -0.14 -5.49
N SER A 46 -5.65 -0.48 -6.30
CA SER A 46 -5.60 -1.72 -7.07
C SER A 46 -4.32 -2.49 -6.80
N ALA A 47 -4.42 -3.81 -6.86
CA ALA A 47 -3.29 -4.71 -6.72
C ALA A 47 -3.37 -5.85 -7.75
N GLY A 48 -2.21 -6.20 -8.29
CA GLY A 48 -2.04 -7.31 -9.21
C GLY A 48 -2.05 -8.68 -8.53
N LYS A 49 -1.60 -9.68 -9.26
CA LYS A 49 -1.56 -11.07 -8.79
C LYS A 49 -0.48 -11.28 -7.75
N ASN A 50 -0.69 -12.28 -6.89
CA ASN A 50 0.30 -12.71 -5.91
C ASN A 50 0.78 -11.58 -4.98
N LEU A 51 -0.16 -10.70 -4.57
CA LEU A 51 0.11 -9.73 -3.52
C LEU A 51 0.26 -10.45 -2.18
N HIS A 52 1.39 -10.28 -1.51
CA HIS A 52 1.62 -10.79 -0.16
C HIS A 52 1.68 -9.64 0.83
N VAL A 53 0.82 -9.66 1.84
CA VAL A 53 0.83 -8.68 2.93
C VAL A 53 1.04 -9.40 4.25
N ILE A 54 2.08 -9.00 4.96
CA ILE A 54 2.34 -9.46 6.32
C ILE A 54 1.94 -8.34 7.28
N ALA A 55 0.86 -8.54 8.02
CA ALA A 55 0.39 -7.56 8.99
C ALA A 55 0.40 -8.12 10.41
N ASP A 56 0.54 -7.24 11.39
CA ASP A 56 0.53 -7.61 12.82
C ASP A 56 -0.25 -6.60 13.66
N SER A 57 -0.73 -7.01 14.82
CA SER A 57 -1.52 -6.15 15.70
C SER A 57 -0.74 -4.93 16.22
N SER A 58 0.56 -5.10 16.42
CA SER A 58 1.46 -4.04 16.86
C SER A 58 1.96 -3.15 15.72
N ARG A 59 1.99 -3.67 14.48
CA ARG A 59 2.47 -3.00 13.28
C ARG A 59 1.51 -3.24 12.12
N LYS A 60 0.40 -2.51 12.10
CA LYS A 60 -0.62 -2.60 11.04
C LYS A 60 -0.07 -2.10 9.72
N VAL A 61 -0.56 -2.66 8.62
CA VAL A 61 -0.34 -2.13 7.26
C VAL A 61 -1.50 -1.19 6.92
N SER A 62 -1.20 -0.05 6.29
CA SER A 62 -2.21 0.93 5.90
C SER A 62 -2.00 1.40 4.48
N LEU A 63 -3.04 1.29 3.66
CA LEU A 63 -3.13 1.84 2.31
C LEU A 63 -4.24 2.88 2.33
N SER A 64 -3.93 4.15 2.06
CA SER A 64 -4.94 5.20 2.08
C SER A 64 -4.84 6.13 0.87
N THR A 65 -5.99 6.46 0.30
CA THR A 65 -6.10 7.44 -0.77
C THR A 65 -7.05 8.56 -0.36
N TRP A 66 -6.66 9.77 -0.70
CA TRP A 66 -7.36 10.99 -0.29
C TRP A 66 -7.80 11.79 -1.52
N ALA A 67 -9.00 12.33 -1.45
CA ALA A 67 -9.50 13.27 -2.45
C ALA A 67 -9.17 14.69 -2.03
N TYR A 68 -8.73 15.52 -3.00
CA TYR A 68 -8.50 16.94 -2.80
C TYR A 68 -8.83 17.71 -4.07
N ASP A 69 -9.70 18.71 -3.99
CA ASP A 69 -10.32 19.35 -5.14
C ASP A 69 -10.95 18.29 -6.07
N ASP A 70 -10.74 18.39 -7.36
CA ASP A 70 -11.20 17.43 -8.37
C ASP A 70 -10.24 16.24 -8.55
N LYS A 71 -9.21 16.12 -7.70
CA LYS A 71 -8.20 15.05 -7.76
C LYS A 71 -8.48 13.98 -6.72
N GLN A 72 -8.27 12.74 -7.13
CA GLN A 72 -8.37 11.57 -6.28
C GLN A 72 -7.02 10.87 -6.24
N GLY A 73 -6.49 10.66 -5.04
CA GLY A 73 -5.28 9.84 -4.84
C GLY A 73 -5.48 8.41 -5.36
N GLN A 74 -4.40 7.80 -5.80
CA GLN A 74 -4.40 6.48 -6.42
C GLN A 74 -3.22 5.64 -5.96
N ILE A 75 -3.45 4.36 -5.66
CA ILE A 75 -2.41 3.39 -5.36
C ILE A 75 -2.56 2.23 -6.34
N GLU A 76 -1.52 2.01 -7.16
CA GLU A 76 -1.42 0.88 -8.08
C GLU A 76 -0.26 -0.02 -7.66
N ILE A 77 -0.57 -1.27 -7.35
CA ILE A 77 0.40 -2.28 -6.94
C ILE A 77 0.43 -3.36 -8.02
N GLY A 78 1.62 -3.65 -8.54
CA GLY A 78 1.83 -4.68 -9.56
C GLY A 78 1.77 -6.12 -9.01
N ASP A 79 2.26 -7.05 -9.82
CA ASP A 79 2.30 -8.46 -9.49
C ASP A 79 3.50 -8.81 -8.59
N ASN A 80 3.36 -9.85 -7.77
CA ASN A 80 4.42 -10.39 -6.91
C ASN A 80 5.02 -9.36 -5.95
N VAL A 81 4.19 -8.51 -5.35
CA VAL A 81 4.64 -7.51 -4.39
C VAL A 81 4.50 -8.03 -2.96
N LEU A 82 5.56 -7.83 -2.17
CA LEU A 82 5.56 -8.13 -0.74
C LEU A 82 5.49 -6.83 0.08
N ILE A 83 4.53 -6.76 0.98
CA ILE A 83 4.36 -5.64 1.93
C ILE A 83 4.50 -6.17 3.34
N CYS A 84 5.51 -5.66 4.06
CA CYS A 84 5.85 -6.10 5.42
C CYS A 84 5.14 -5.26 6.51
N PRO A 85 5.18 -5.70 7.79
CA PRO A 85 4.45 -5.08 8.89
C PRO A 85 4.82 -3.61 9.10
N GLY A 86 3.82 -2.78 9.38
CA GLY A 86 4.02 -1.35 9.64
C GLY A 86 4.20 -0.50 8.40
N THR A 87 4.12 -1.09 7.22
CA THR A 87 4.13 -0.32 5.96
C THR A 87 2.91 0.59 5.89
N ARG A 88 3.14 1.83 5.49
CA ARG A 88 2.11 2.82 5.28
C ARG A 88 2.26 3.45 3.90
N ILE A 89 1.16 3.52 3.14
CA ILE A 89 1.11 4.17 1.83
C ILE A 89 -0.05 5.16 1.85
N ASP A 90 0.26 6.44 1.76
CA ASP A 90 -0.73 7.51 1.70
C ASP A 90 -0.60 8.25 0.37
N SER A 91 -1.68 8.32 -0.38
CA SER A 91 -1.70 8.96 -1.70
C SER A 91 -2.79 10.02 -1.82
N ALA A 92 -2.41 11.21 -2.29
CA ALA A 92 -3.30 12.27 -2.74
C ALA A 92 -3.15 12.55 -4.26
N SER A 93 -2.18 11.90 -4.91
CA SER A 93 -1.94 11.97 -6.35
C SER A 93 -1.83 10.56 -6.92
N LYS A 94 -0.63 9.97 -6.92
CA LYS A 94 -0.41 8.61 -7.40
C LYS A 94 0.81 7.95 -6.76
N VAL A 95 0.64 6.74 -6.25
CA VAL A 95 1.73 5.84 -5.89
C VAL A 95 1.65 4.62 -6.80
N LEU A 96 2.68 4.44 -7.63
CA LEU A 96 2.82 3.30 -8.53
C LEU A 96 3.94 2.40 -8.04
N ILE A 97 3.61 1.16 -7.74
CA ILE A 97 4.55 0.11 -7.36
C ILE A 97 4.49 -0.96 -8.45
N LYS A 98 5.54 -1.11 -9.23
CA LYS A 98 5.58 -2.11 -10.31
C LYS A 98 5.84 -3.52 -9.77
N ASN A 99 5.99 -4.48 -10.68
CA ASN A 99 6.09 -5.89 -10.32
C ASN A 99 7.35 -6.23 -9.52
N ASN A 100 7.26 -7.29 -8.73
CA ASN A 100 8.37 -7.89 -7.97
C ASN A 100 9.00 -6.94 -6.94
N CYS A 101 8.26 -5.95 -6.44
CA CYS A 101 8.76 -5.04 -5.42
C CYS A 101 8.59 -5.61 -4.01
N MET A 102 9.47 -5.18 -3.10
CA MET A 102 9.41 -5.51 -1.69
C MET A 102 9.47 -4.24 -0.85
N LEU A 103 8.49 -4.07 0.02
CA LEU A 103 8.47 -3.01 1.04
C LEU A 103 8.76 -3.64 2.39
N ALA A 104 9.96 -3.42 2.92
CA ALA A 104 10.35 -3.93 4.23
C ALA A 104 9.54 -3.26 5.35
N ALA A 105 9.71 -3.77 6.57
CA ALA A 105 8.89 -3.33 7.69
C ALA A 105 9.03 -1.82 7.98
N GLY A 106 7.92 -1.17 8.32
CA GLY A 106 7.91 0.24 8.65
C GLY A 106 8.13 1.20 7.48
N THR A 107 8.17 0.72 6.24
CA THR A 107 8.28 1.60 5.06
C THR A 107 7.12 2.57 4.98
N TYR A 108 7.41 3.83 4.67
CA TYR A 108 6.39 4.84 4.43
C TYR A 108 6.54 5.47 3.04
N LEU A 109 5.49 5.38 2.23
CA LEU A 109 5.38 6.06 0.94
C LEU A 109 4.34 7.18 1.06
N THR A 110 4.70 8.42 0.71
CA THR A 110 3.80 9.57 0.76
C THR A 110 4.02 10.51 -0.41
N ASP A 111 3.01 10.68 -1.24
CA ASP A 111 3.07 11.48 -2.47
C ASP A 111 2.61 12.94 -2.29
N ALA A 112 2.36 13.35 -1.06
CA ALA A 112 1.82 14.66 -0.74
C ALA A 112 2.51 15.30 0.48
N ASP A 113 2.53 16.64 0.48
CA ASP A 113 2.63 17.43 1.70
C ASP A 113 1.22 17.55 2.27
N TRP A 114 0.98 16.97 3.42
CA TRP A 114 -0.35 16.91 4.04
C TRP A 114 -0.81 18.25 4.61
N HIS A 115 0.03 19.27 4.52
CA HIS A 115 -0.29 20.66 4.83
C HIS A 115 0.54 21.58 3.91
N ASP A 116 -0.06 22.69 3.51
CA ASP A 116 0.69 23.74 2.83
C ASP A 116 1.64 24.41 3.83
N ILE A 117 2.85 24.78 3.37
CA ILE A 117 3.86 25.39 4.24
C ILE A 117 3.60 26.87 4.53
N TYR A 118 2.88 27.54 3.65
CA TYR A 118 2.55 28.96 3.79
C TYR A 118 1.14 29.18 4.34
N ASP A 119 0.19 28.31 3.97
CA ASP A 119 -1.20 28.37 4.38
C ASP A 119 -1.65 27.05 5.03
N ARG A 120 -1.60 26.99 6.35
CA ARG A 120 -1.96 25.78 7.12
C ARG A 120 -3.47 25.46 7.10
N THR A 121 -4.29 26.37 6.56
CA THR A 121 -5.73 26.13 6.42
C THR A 121 -6.05 25.24 5.21
N LYS A 122 -5.14 25.14 4.26
CA LYS A 122 -5.28 24.24 3.11
C LYS A 122 -5.15 22.79 3.56
N PRO A 123 -6.07 21.90 3.14
CA PRO A 123 -6.10 20.52 3.61
C PRO A 123 -4.96 19.66 3.07
N ILE A 124 -4.46 19.94 1.87
CA ILE A 124 -3.31 19.24 1.23
C ILE A 124 -2.46 20.28 0.51
N GLY A 125 -1.15 20.18 0.69
CA GLY A 125 -0.18 21.01 -0.01
C GLY A 125 0.21 20.44 -1.39
N THR A 126 1.49 20.50 -1.71
CA THR A 126 2.01 20.03 -3.02
C THR A 126 1.97 18.51 -3.11
N THR A 127 1.52 17.99 -4.24
CA THR A 127 1.54 16.56 -4.55
C THR A 127 2.41 16.27 -5.77
N LYS A 128 3.13 15.13 -5.77
CA LYS A 128 3.84 14.60 -6.94
C LYS A 128 3.84 13.07 -6.87
N PRO A 129 3.62 12.37 -8.00
CA PRO A 129 3.60 10.90 -8.01
C PRO A 129 4.90 10.29 -7.48
N ILE A 130 4.77 9.10 -6.89
CA ILE A 130 5.87 8.20 -6.56
C ILE A 130 5.82 7.02 -7.54
N THR A 131 6.99 6.59 -8.04
CA THR A 131 7.12 5.38 -8.84
C THR A 131 8.23 4.50 -8.28
N LEU A 132 7.88 3.28 -7.92
CA LEU A 132 8.83 2.20 -7.72
C LEU A 132 8.83 1.34 -8.98
N GLU A 133 9.96 1.30 -9.67
CA GLU A 133 10.13 0.49 -10.87
C GLU A 133 10.18 -1.01 -10.52
N GLU A 134 10.33 -1.87 -11.51
CA GLU A 134 10.34 -3.31 -11.29
C GLU A 134 11.52 -3.77 -10.43
N ASN A 135 11.27 -4.74 -9.56
CA ASN A 135 12.29 -5.38 -8.72
C ASN A 135 13.02 -4.36 -7.80
N VAL A 136 12.24 -3.50 -7.16
CA VAL A 136 12.74 -2.55 -6.15
C VAL A 136 12.55 -3.10 -4.75
N TRP A 137 13.57 -2.98 -3.91
CA TRP A 137 13.50 -3.30 -2.49
C TRP A 137 13.67 -2.03 -1.65
N ILE A 138 12.61 -1.63 -0.96
CA ILE A 138 12.66 -0.53 0.01
C ILE A 138 13.03 -1.11 1.37
N GLY A 139 14.14 -0.63 1.94
CA GLY A 139 14.65 -1.09 3.22
C GLY A 139 13.76 -0.74 4.41
N ASP A 140 14.05 -1.38 5.56
CA ASP A 140 13.28 -1.17 6.80
C ASP A 140 13.25 0.30 7.22
N SER A 141 12.08 0.77 7.65
CA SER A 141 11.86 2.13 8.16
C SER A 141 12.23 3.26 7.21
N SER A 142 12.35 2.96 5.91
CA SER A 142 12.62 3.98 4.88
C SER A 142 11.37 4.81 4.59
N ILE A 143 11.58 6.09 4.26
CA ILE A 143 10.52 7.00 3.84
C ILE A 143 10.79 7.45 2.41
N VAL A 144 9.83 7.21 1.51
CA VAL A 144 9.86 7.68 0.12
C VAL A 144 8.84 8.80 -0.02
N CYS A 145 9.33 10.00 -0.33
CA CYS A 145 8.51 11.20 -0.43
C CYS A 145 8.06 11.47 -1.87
N LYS A 146 7.12 12.40 -2.00
CA LYS A 146 6.55 12.85 -3.27
C LYS A 146 7.59 13.15 -4.35
N GLY A 147 7.29 12.76 -5.58
CA GLY A 147 8.09 13.02 -6.76
C GLY A 147 9.30 12.12 -6.95
N VAL A 148 9.48 11.11 -6.08
CA VAL A 148 10.60 10.18 -6.18
C VAL A 148 10.26 9.04 -7.15
N THR A 149 11.20 8.73 -8.04
CA THR A 149 11.22 7.52 -8.84
C THR A 149 12.44 6.69 -8.44
N ILE A 150 12.21 5.45 -8.01
CA ILE A 150 13.29 4.49 -7.72
C ILE A 150 13.40 3.56 -8.92
N GLY A 151 14.60 3.49 -9.49
CA GLY A 151 14.86 2.77 -10.72
C GLY A 151 14.80 1.25 -10.55
N LYS A 152 14.69 0.55 -11.67
CA LYS A 152 14.63 -0.91 -11.72
C LYS A 152 15.86 -1.56 -11.08
N ASN A 153 15.64 -2.67 -10.35
CA ASN A 153 16.70 -3.46 -9.69
C ASN A 153 17.47 -2.67 -8.60
N SER A 154 16.81 -1.81 -7.85
CA SER A 154 17.39 -1.05 -6.74
C SER A 154 17.04 -1.66 -5.38
#